data_f145287d3b957277e4720a826c9a2380
#
_entry.id   f145287d3b957277e4720a826c9a2380
#
_cell.length_a   1.000
_cell.length_b   1.000
_cell.length_c   1.000
_cell.angle_alpha   90.00
_cell.angle_beta   90.00
_cell.angle_gamma   90.00
#
_symmetry.space_group_name_H-M   'P 1'
#
loop_
_entity.id
_entity.type
_entity.pdbx_description
1 polymer ?
#
loop_
_entity_poly.entity_id
_entity_poly.type
_entity_poly.pdbx_seq_one_letter_code
_entity_poly.pdbx_strand_id
1 'polypeptide(L)'
;MTLIALTVLAYLIGSIPFALVVSRVFAMPDPRSYGSGNPGATNVLRTGRKVPAALTLLGDAGKGWVAVFIAQRHALGENADLTVAAVAVAVTLGHMYSVFLRFRGGKGVSTTLGVVLALDLYIAAGAVVTWALIAFFFRISSLAALVAAAFVPFFSFLLYDMNRFALEPAIALTIISLLLVWRHKSNIRKLLAGTESRIGKQDSGVGMQESGKTTAD
;
A
#
# COMPACT_ATOMS: atom_id res chain seq x y z
N MET A 1 -8.63 23.65 -9.85
CA MET A 1 -9.29 23.14 -8.62
C MET A 1 -8.53 23.63 -7.40
N THR A 2 -9.21 23.85 -6.28
CA THR A 2 -8.54 24.28 -5.05
C THR A 2 -7.78 23.13 -4.39
N LEU A 3 -6.73 23.44 -3.62
CA LEU A 3 -5.97 22.47 -2.80
C LEU A 3 -6.90 21.60 -1.96
N ILE A 4 -7.89 22.19 -1.29
CA ILE A 4 -8.85 21.47 -0.44
C ILE A 4 -9.66 20.46 -1.25
N ALA A 5 -10.20 20.86 -2.41
CA ALA A 5 -11.02 19.96 -3.24
C ALA A 5 -10.23 18.76 -3.75
N LEU A 6 -8.98 18.96 -4.21
CA LEU A 6 -8.11 17.89 -4.66
C LEU A 6 -7.71 16.95 -3.51
N THR A 7 -7.42 17.50 -2.33
CA THR A 7 -7.06 16.71 -1.14
C THR A 7 -8.22 15.82 -0.67
N VAL A 8 -9.44 16.35 -0.63
CA VAL A 8 -10.65 15.58 -0.27
C VAL A 8 -10.92 14.50 -1.30
N LEU A 9 -10.85 14.83 -2.60
CA LEU A 9 -11.02 13.85 -3.68
C LEU A 9 -9.99 12.72 -3.57
N ALA A 10 -8.72 13.06 -3.33
CA ALA A 10 -7.64 12.09 -3.17
C ALA A 10 -7.89 11.15 -1.98
N TYR A 11 -8.35 11.67 -0.84
CA TYR A 11 -8.72 10.83 0.31
C TYR A 11 -9.86 9.86 -0.04
N LEU A 12 -10.89 10.30 -0.77
CA LEU A 12 -12.00 9.45 -1.19
C LEU A 12 -11.54 8.37 -2.18
N ILE A 13 -10.72 8.73 -3.18
CA ILE A 13 -10.09 7.79 -4.11
C ILE A 13 -9.25 6.76 -3.33
N GLY A 14 -8.42 7.21 -2.40
CA GLY A 14 -7.61 6.38 -1.52
C GLY A 14 -8.44 5.41 -0.70
N SER A 15 -9.62 5.83 -0.27
CA SER A 15 -10.54 5.03 0.55
C SER A 15 -11.12 3.82 -0.17
N ILE A 16 -11.09 3.73 -1.51
CA ILE A 16 -11.59 2.57 -2.26
C ILE A 16 -10.80 1.32 -1.86
N PRO A 17 -11.46 0.28 -1.28
CA PRO A 17 -10.77 -0.89 -0.76
C PRO A 17 -10.65 -2.00 -1.82
N PHE A 18 -9.65 -1.90 -2.71
CA PHE A 18 -9.52 -2.84 -3.83
C PHE A 18 -9.42 -4.31 -3.41
N ALA A 19 -8.81 -4.63 -2.28
CA ALA A 19 -8.79 -6.00 -1.78
C ALA A 19 -10.20 -6.58 -1.57
N LEU A 20 -11.15 -5.78 -1.05
CA LEU A 20 -12.54 -6.21 -0.86
C LEU A 20 -13.29 -6.26 -2.19
N VAL A 21 -13.09 -5.25 -3.06
CA VAL A 21 -13.72 -5.21 -4.39
C VAL A 21 -13.32 -6.45 -5.18
N VAL A 22 -12.03 -6.72 -5.30
CA VAL A 22 -11.50 -7.88 -6.03
C VAL A 22 -11.98 -9.19 -5.39
N SER A 23 -11.94 -9.29 -4.05
CA SER A 23 -12.40 -10.50 -3.36
C SER A 23 -13.89 -10.80 -3.66
N ARG A 24 -14.74 -9.79 -3.71
CA ARG A 24 -16.16 -9.97 -4.10
C ARG A 24 -16.32 -10.42 -5.54
N VAL A 25 -15.60 -9.79 -6.49
CA VAL A 25 -15.65 -10.15 -7.92
C VAL A 25 -15.22 -11.60 -8.15
N PHE A 26 -14.26 -12.08 -7.39
CA PHE A 26 -13.72 -13.45 -7.51
C PHE A 26 -14.38 -14.45 -6.55
N ALA A 27 -15.48 -14.09 -5.90
CA ALA A 27 -16.19 -14.93 -4.92
C ALA A 27 -15.26 -15.50 -3.84
N MET A 28 -14.37 -14.65 -3.30
CA MET A 28 -13.44 -14.99 -2.24
C MET A 28 -13.96 -14.50 -0.87
N PRO A 29 -13.55 -15.14 0.23
CA PRO A 29 -13.81 -14.62 1.57
C PRO A 29 -13.27 -13.20 1.76
N ASP A 30 -13.83 -12.46 2.72
CA ASP A 30 -13.35 -11.14 3.08
C ASP A 30 -11.87 -11.21 3.52
N PRO A 31 -10.95 -10.43 2.92
CA PRO A 31 -9.54 -10.48 3.26
C PRO A 31 -9.23 -10.10 4.72
N ARG A 32 -10.20 -9.53 5.43
CA ARG A 32 -10.08 -9.23 6.87
C ARG A 32 -10.35 -10.44 7.77
N SER A 33 -10.93 -11.53 7.24
CA SER A 33 -11.30 -12.74 8.00
C SER A 33 -10.22 -13.83 8.00
N TYR A 34 -9.13 -13.68 7.24
CA TYR A 34 -8.08 -14.68 7.16
C TYR A 34 -6.65 -14.09 7.18
N GLY A 35 -5.66 -14.95 7.39
CA GLY A 35 -4.23 -14.62 7.36
C GLY A 35 -3.87 -13.50 8.34
N SER A 36 -3.35 -12.38 7.81
CA SER A 36 -2.99 -11.23 8.63
C SER A 36 -4.16 -10.30 8.98
N GLY A 37 -5.35 -10.55 8.44
CA GLY A 37 -6.51 -9.65 8.57
C GLY A 37 -6.35 -8.30 7.86
N ASN A 38 -5.23 -8.07 7.17
CA ASN A 38 -4.97 -6.83 6.46
C ASN A 38 -5.58 -6.86 5.05
N PRO A 39 -6.41 -5.88 4.63
CA PRO A 39 -6.98 -5.83 3.29
C PRO A 39 -5.95 -5.32 2.27
N GLY A 40 -5.03 -6.18 1.84
CA GLY A 40 -3.97 -5.86 0.89
C GLY A 40 -3.51 -7.08 0.09
N ALA A 41 -2.79 -6.83 -1.02
CA ALA A 41 -2.38 -7.84 -2.01
C ALA A 41 -1.62 -9.03 -1.41
N THR A 42 -0.69 -8.80 -0.48
CA THR A 42 0.07 -9.88 0.16
C THR A 42 -0.82 -10.82 0.97
N ASN A 43 -1.88 -10.29 1.62
CA ASN A 43 -2.82 -11.14 2.36
C ASN A 43 -3.71 -11.93 1.40
N VAL A 44 -4.16 -11.32 0.29
CA VAL A 44 -4.91 -12.01 -0.77
C VAL A 44 -4.04 -13.13 -1.38
N LEU A 45 -2.74 -12.89 -1.59
CA LEU A 45 -1.81 -13.89 -2.14
C LEU A 45 -1.68 -15.15 -1.26
N ARG A 46 -1.91 -15.06 0.05
CA ARG A 46 -1.89 -16.22 0.97
C ARG A 46 -2.95 -17.26 0.67
N THR A 47 -4.04 -16.90 -0.02
CA THR A 47 -5.04 -17.85 -0.51
C THR A 47 -4.54 -18.71 -1.68
N GLY A 48 -3.32 -18.47 -2.19
CA GLY A 48 -2.78 -19.09 -3.40
C GLY A 48 -3.27 -18.47 -4.71
N ARG A 49 -4.27 -17.57 -4.68
CA ARG A 49 -4.88 -16.97 -5.86
C ARG A 49 -4.08 -15.76 -6.34
N LYS A 50 -3.22 -15.97 -7.33
CA LYS A 50 -2.29 -14.96 -7.84
C LYS A 50 -2.97 -13.81 -8.58
N VAL A 51 -3.99 -14.10 -9.42
CA VAL A 51 -4.70 -13.06 -10.20
C VAL A 51 -5.43 -12.06 -9.29
N PRO A 52 -6.25 -12.46 -8.32
CA PRO A 52 -6.84 -11.53 -7.37
C PRO A 52 -5.81 -10.70 -6.58
N ALA A 53 -4.69 -11.32 -6.20
CA ALA A 53 -3.62 -10.60 -5.51
C ALA A 53 -2.97 -9.52 -6.40
N ALA A 54 -2.70 -9.84 -7.67
CA ALA A 54 -2.17 -8.89 -8.65
C ALA A 54 -3.15 -7.75 -8.92
N LEU A 55 -4.44 -8.03 -9.11
CA LEU A 55 -5.47 -7.00 -9.31
C LEU A 55 -5.64 -6.11 -8.08
N THR A 56 -5.52 -6.67 -6.87
CA THR A 56 -5.52 -5.87 -5.63
C THR A 56 -4.30 -4.94 -5.58
N LEU A 57 -3.10 -5.45 -5.93
CA LEU A 57 -1.87 -4.64 -6.00
C LEU A 57 -2.03 -3.49 -7.01
N LEU A 58 -2.47 -3.82 -8.23
CA LEU A 58 -2.65 -2.84 -9.31
C LEU A 58 -3.73 -1.80 -8.98
N GLY A 59 -4.86 -2.21 -8.40
CA GLY A 59 -5.90 -1.29 -7.99
C GLY A 59 -5.46 -0.34 -6.88
N ASP A 60 -4.77 -0.86 -5.85
CA ASP A 60 -4.26 -0.04 -4.76
C ASP A 60 -3.11 0.89 -5.20
N ALA A 61 -2.23 0.46 -6.12
CA ALA A 61 -1.21 1.31 -6.72
C ALA A 61 -1.84 2.33 -7.68
N GLY A 62 -2.75 1.87 -8.52
CA GLY A 62 -3.45 2.71 -9.50
C GLY A 62 -4.17 3.90 -8.86
N LYS A 63 -4.87 3.69 -7.73
CA LYS A 63 -5.54 4.81 -7.05
C LYS A 63 -4.57 5.86 -6.52
N GLY A 64 -3.38 5.45 -6.03
CA GLY A 64 -2.31 6.36 -5.62
C GLY A 64 -1.76 7.16 -6.79
N TRP A 65 -1.47 6.48 -7.90
CA TRP A 65 -0.99 7.10 -9.13
C TRP A 65 -2.01 8.09 -9.71
N VAL A 66 -3.27 7.67 -9.86
CA VAL A 66 -4.35 8.50 -10.43
C VAL A 66 -4.57 9.77 -9.61
N ALA A 67 -4.60 9.68 -8.28
CA ALA A 67 -4.81 10.85 -7.43
C ALA A 67 -3.69 11.89 -7.61
N VAL A 68 -2.43 11.46 -7.60
CA VAL A 68 -1.27 12.35 -7.79
C VAL A 68 -1.24 12.89 -9.22
N PHE A 69 -1.51 12.06 -10.23
CA PHE A 69 -1.57 12.49 -11.62
C PHE A 69 -2.63 13.59 -11.85
N ILE A 70 -3.82 13.43 -11.26
CA ILE A 70 -4.86 14.48 -11.31
C ILE A 70 -4.34 15.76 -10.64
N ALA A 71 -3.68 15.67 -9.49
CA ALA A 71 -3.13 16.84 -8.82
C ALA A 71 -2.10 17.56 -9.68
N GLN A 72 -1.14 16.84 -10.27
CA GLN A 72 -0.12 17.41 -11.16
C GLN A 72 -0.71 18.13 -12.38
N ARG A 73 -1.88 17.71 -12.86
CA ARG A 73 -2.58 18.34 -14.00
C ARG A 73 -3.42 19.56 -13.63
N HIS A 74 -3.89 19.63 -12.39
CA HIS A 74 -4.87 20.62 -11.94
C HIS A 74 -4.37 21.56 -10.83
N ALA A 75 -3.24 21.28 -10.20
CA ALA A 75 -2.58 22.20 -9.29
C ALA A 75 -1.81 23.24 -10.12
N LEU A 76 -2.11 24.50 -9.88
CA LEU A 76 -1.56 25.63 -10.63
C LEU A 76 -1.00 26.67 -9.65
N GLY A 77 -0.03 27.47 -10.14
CA GLY A 77 0.57 28.58 -9.41
C GLY A 77 1.60 28.13 -8.35
N GLU A 78 1.95 29.04 -7.47
CA GLU A 78 3.02 28.87 -6.46
C GLU A 78 2.79 27.70 -5.49
N ASN A 79 1.54 27.28 -5.28
CA ASN A 79 1.20 26.18 -4.38
C ASN A 79 1.03 24.82 -5.09
N ALA A 80 1.52 24.67 -6.32
CA ALA A 80 1.34 23.41 -7.07
C ALA A 80 1.98 22.22 -6.36
N ASP A 81 3.25 22.33 -5.95
CA ASP A 81 3.97 21.27 -5.27
C ASP A 81 3.39 20.94 -3.89
N LEU A 82 2.96 21.96 -3.14
CA LEU A 82 2.24 21.77 -1.89
C LEU A 82 0.91 21.02 -2.09
N THR A 83 0.18 21.31 -3.18
CA THR A 83 -1.07 20.63 -3.51
C THR A 83 -0.80 19.15 -3.85
N VAL A 84 0.21 18.86 -4.66
CA VAL A 84 0.64 17.50 -5.00
C VAL A 84 1.07 16.74 -3.75
N ALA A 85 1.84 17.37 -2.88
CA ALA A 85 2.27 16.81 -1.60
C ALA A 85 1.08 16.45 -0.68
N ALA A 86 0.12 17.38 -0.53
CA ALA A 86 -1.08 17.15 0.27
C ALA A 86 -1.95 16.00 -0.28
N VAL A 87 -2.11 15.93 -1.60
CA VAL A 87 -2.83 14.84 -2.29
C VAL A 87 -2.14 13.50 -2.07
N ALA A 88 -0.80 13.43 -2.15
CA ALA A 88 -0.02 12.22 -1.91
C ALA A 88 -0.25 11.66 -0.49
N VAL A 89 -0.23 12.53 0.51
CA VAL A 89 -0.53 12.15 1.89
C VAL A 89 -2.00 11.73 2.03
N ALA A 90 -2.94 12.51 1.46
CA ALA A 90 -4.37 12.25 1.58
C ALA A 90 -4.81 10.92 0.96
N VAL A 91 -4.34 10.57 -0.24
CA VAL A 91 -4.67 9.29 -0.87
C VAL A 91 -4.13 8.10 -0.05
N THR A 92 -2.95 8.25 0.54
CA THR A 92 -2.35 7.22 1.40
C THR A 92 -3.11 7.08 2.72
N LEU A 93 -3.51 8.20 3.35
CA LEU A 93 -4.39 8.19 4.52
C LEU A 93 -5.74 7.57 4.21
N GLY A 94 -6.32 7.85 3.03
CA GLY A 94 -7.57 7.24 2.57
C GLY A 94 -7.45 5.71 2.50
N HIS A 95 -6.33 5.18 1.99
CA HIS A 95 -6.11 3.73 2.01
C HIS A 95 -5.94 3.17 3.44
N MET A 96 -5.21 3.87 4.30
CA MET A 96 -4.93 3.40 5.68
C MET A 96 -6.14 3.52 6.60
N TYR A 97 -6.92 4.58 6.42
CA TYR A 97 -8.07 4.94 7.26
C TYR A 97 -9.30 5.17 6.36
N SER A 98 -9.66 4.16 5.59
CA SER A 98 -10.75 4.22 4.62
C SER A 98 -12.10 4.51 5.28
N VAL A 99 -12.79 5.54 4.81
CA VAL A 99 -14.16 5.87 5.25
C VAL A 99 -15.13 4.70 4.95
N PHE A 100 -14.92 3.99 3.85
CA PHE A 100 -15.76 2.83 3.46
C PHE A 100 -15.50 1.59 4.34
N LEU A 101 -14.39 1.57 5.09
CA LEU A 101 -14.05 0.48 6.02
C LEU A 101 -14.12 0.92 7.49
N ARG A 102 -14.89 1.95 7.80
CA ARG A 102 -14.98 2.51 9.15
C ARG A 102 -13.59 2.81 9.73
N PHE A 103 -12.74 3.45 8.92
CA PHE A 103 -11.35 3.82 9.22
C PHE A 103 -10.39 2.66 9.53
N ARG A 104 -10.74 1.43 9.12
CA ARG A 104 -9.93 0.21 9.31
C ARG A 104 -9.39 -0.31 7.97
N GLY A 105 -8.54 0.46 7.32
CA GLY A 105 -7.93 0.14 6.03
C GLY A 105 -6.62 -0.64 6.13
N GLY A 106 -5.87 -0.65 5.02
CA GLY A 106 -4.61 -1.36 4.84
C GLY A 106 -3.38 -0.65 5.45
N LYS A 107 -2.19 -1.04 4.98
CA LYS A 107 -0.91 -0.48 5.43
C LYS A 107 -0.34 0.59 4.49
N GLY A 108 -0.87 0.74 3.30
CA GLY A 108 -0.50 1.80 2.37
C GLY A 108 0.60 1.47 1.37
N VAL A 109 1.28 0.32 1.46
CA VAL A 109 2.48 0.02 0.65
C VAL A 109 2.23 0.15 -0.85
N SER A 110 1.21 -0.52 -1.37
CA SER A 110 0.87 -0.48 -2.81
C SER A 110 0.42 0.91 -3.25
N THR A 111 -0.36 1.61 -2.42
CA THR A 111 -0.82 2.98 -2.72
C THR A 111 0.35 3.95 -2.72
N THR A 112 1.28 3.82 -1.78
CA THR A 112 2.52 4.62 -1.77
C THR A 112 3.38 4.33 -2.99
N LEU A 113 3.48 3.07 -3.44
CA LEU A 113 4.17 2.75 -4.70
C LEU A 113 3.54 3.52 -5.87
N GLY A 114 2.22 3.58 -5.97
CA GLY A 114 1.53 4.36 -7.00
C GLY A 114 1.79 5.87 -6.88
N VAL A 115 1.79 6.40 -5.66
CA VAL A 115 2.17 7.80 -5.40
C VAL A 115 3.58 8.09 -5.88
N VAL A 116 4.56 7.28 -5.48
CA VAL A 116 5.96 7.48 -5.84
C VAL A 116 6.16 7.34 -7.36
N LEU A 117 5.47 6.39 -8.00
CA LEU A 117 5.50 6.20 -9.46
C LEU A 117 4.98 7.42 -10.23
N ALA A 118 3.98 8.14 -9.68
CA ALA A 118 3.47 9.35 -10.28
C ALA A 118 4.39 10.56 -10.04
N LEU A 119 5.10 10.59 -8.92
CA LEU A 119 6.01 11.69 -8.57
C LEU A 119 7.35 11.58 -9.30
N ASP A 120 8.00 10.42 -9.25
CA ASP A 120 9.31 10.20 -9.86
C ASP A 120 9.55 8.71 -10.14
N LEU A 121 9.91 8.41 -11.40
CA LEU A 121 10.14 7.05 -11.86
C LEU A 121 11.41 6.43 -11.25
N TYR A 122 12.48 7.22 -10.99
CA TYR A 122 13.72 6.70 -10.44
C TYR A 122 13.56 6.31 -8.97
N ILE A 123 12.86 7.15 -8.19
CA ILE A 123 12.51 6.81 -6.79
C ILE A 123 11.65 5.56 -6.76
N ALA A 124 10.65 5.46 -7.67
CA ALA A 124 9.78 4.29 -7.75
C ALA A 124 10.56 3.02 -8.13
N ALA A 125 11.42 3.09 -9.13
CA ALA A 125 12.26 1.96 -9.55
C ALA A 125 13.18 1.51 -8.39
N GLY A 126 13.85 2.45 -7.71
CA GLY A 126 14.68 2.16 -6.56
C GLY A 126 13.89 1.52 -5.41
N ALA A 127 12.69 2.00 -5.12
CA ALA A 127 11.81 1.42 -4.11
C ALA A 127 11.39 -0.01 -4.45
N VAL A 128 11.02 -0.27 -5.74
CA VAL A 128 10.68 -1.61 -6.23
C VAL A 128 11.86 -2.56 -6.16
N VAL A 129 13.05 -2.13 -6.61
CA VAL A 129 14.27 -2.93 -6.55
C VAL A 129 14.63 -3.24 -5.10
N THR A 130 14.60 -2.25 -4.22
CA THR A 130 14.85 -2.44 -2.78
C THR A 130 13.88 -3.44 -2.18
N TRP A 131 12.58 -3.27 -2.46
CA TRP A 131 11.56 -4.21 -1.98
C TRP A 131 11.79 -5.62 -2.52
N ALA A 132 12.06 -5.76 -3.82
CA ALA A 132 12.26 -7.05 -4.47
C ALA A 132 13.50 -7.79 -3.93
N LEU A 133 14.62 -7.11 -3.76
CA LEU A 133 15.85 -7.68 -3.20
C LEU A 133 15.63 -8.20 -1.78
N ILE A 134 15.07 -7.37 -0.91
CA ILE A 134 14.78 -7.77 0.48
C ILE A 134 13.75 -8.91 0.53
N ALA A 135 12.69 -8.84 -0.31
CA ALA A 135 11.71 -9.92 -0.39
C ALA A 135 12.30 -11.23 -0.93
N PHE A 136 13.22 -11.17 -1.87
CA PHE A 136 13.90 -12.34 -2.43
C PHE A 136 14.80 -13.03 -1.39
N PHE A 137 15.70 -12.28 -0.74
CA PHE A 137 16.66 -12.84 0.21
C PHE A 137 16.02 -13.28 1.52
N PHE A 138 15.15 -12.45 2.11
CA PHE A 138 14.57 -12.73 3.43
C PHE A 138 13.21 -13.42 3.38
N ARG A 139 12.52 -13.34 2.24
CA ARG A 139 11.16 -13.88 2.04
C ARG A 139 10.13 -13.30 3.02
N ILE A 140 10.31 -12.07 3.47
CA ILE A 140 9.44 -11.38 4.42
C ILE A 140 8.95 -10.06 3.80
N SER A 141 7.68 -10.01 3.39
CA SER A 141 7.08 -8.85 2.72
C SER A 141 7.04 -7.59 3.59
N SER A 142 6.80 -7.72 4.89
CA SER A 142 6.77 -6.58 5.82
C SER A 142 8.15 -5.97 6.03
N LEU A 143 9.21 -6.79 6.09
CA LEU A 143 10.60 -6.30 6.16
C LEU A 143 10.95 -5.54 4.87
N ALA A 144 10.62 -6.11 3.71
CA ALA A 144 10.85 -5.48 2.42
C ALA A 144 10.15 -4.11 2.31
N ALA A 145 8.90 -4.03 2.80
CA ALA A 145 8.14 -2.78 2.82
C ALA A 145 8.75 -1.73 3.76
N LEU A 146 9.25 -2.13 4.92
CA LEU A 146 9.90 -1.21 5.88
C LEU A 146 11.23 -0.67 5.34
N VAL A 147 12.05 -1.53 4.71
CA VAL A 147 13.32 -1.09 4.10
C VAL A 147 13.06 -0.16 2.91
N ALA A 148 12.10 -0.48 2.04
CA ALA A 148 11.69 0.40 0.96
C ALA A 148 11.12 1.74 1.47
N ALA A 149 10.37 1.73 2.58
CA ALA A 149 9.86 2.95 3.21
C ALA A 149 10.97 3.84 3.78
N ALA A 150 12.10 3.28 4.19
CA ALA A 150 13.29 4.07 4.59
C ALA A 150 14.06 4.59 3.37
N PHE A 151 14.15 3.82 2.29
CA PHE A 151 14.81 4.21 1.04
C PHE A 151 14.15 5.43 0.40
N VAL A 152 12.81 5.46 0.34
CA VAL A 152 12.05 6.50 -0.40
C VAL A 152 12.36 7.92 0.08
N PRO A 153 12.26 8.29 1.37
CA PRO A 153 12.60 9.64 1.81
C PRO A 153 14.09 9.96 1.64
N PHE A 154 14.97 9.00 1.94
CA PHE A 154 16.41 9.20 1.76
C PHE A 154 16.73 9.61 0.33
N PHE A 155 16.21 8.86 -0.66
CA PHE A 155 16.50 9.12 -2.07
C PHE A 155 15.78 10.37 -2.59
N SER A 156 14.59 10.69 -2.07
CA SER A 156 13.88 11.92 -2.44
C SER A 156 14.61 13.20 -1.98
N PHE A 157 15.20 13.19 -0.79
CA PHE A 157 16.03 14.31 -0.33
C PHE A 157 17.37 14.40 -1.07
N LEU A 158 17.97 13.28 -1.46
CA LEU A 158 19.16 13.29 -2.31
C LEU A 158 18.86 13.94 -3.67
N LEU A 159 17.71 13.63 -4.29
CA LEU A 159 17.30 14.27 -5.53
C LEU A 159 16.91 15.73 -5.35
N TYR A 160 16.36 16.11 -4.20
CA TYR A 160 16.12 17.51 -3.85
C TYR A 160 17.42 18.30 -3.77
N ASP A 161 18.42 17.80 -3.06
CA ASP A 161 19.74 18.43 -2.94
C ASP A 161 20.43 18.60 -4.32
N MET A 162 20.15 17.67 -5.25
CA MET A 162 20.61 17.77 -6.64
C MET A 162 19.74 18.68 -7.52
N ASN A 163 18.78 19.41 -6.99
CA ASN A 163 17.78 20.23 -7.71
C ASN A 163 16.95 19.45 -8.76
N ARG A 164 16.69 18.18 -8.50
CA ARG A 164 15.92 17.28 -9.39
C ARG A 164 14.55 16.86 -8.84
N PHE A 165 14.23 17.28 -7.62
CA PHE A 165 12.96 16.97 -6.96
C PHE A 165 12.54 18.15 -6.08
N ALA A 166 11.24 18.38 -5.89
CA ALA A 166 10.74 19.46 -5.04
C ALA A 166 10.73 19.07 -3.55
N LEU A 167 10.83 20.08 -2.68
CA LEU A 167 10.91 19.88 -1.23
C LEU A 167 9.58 19.35 -0.65
N GLU A 168 8.46 19.91 -1.08
CA GLU A 168 7.13 19.57 -0.54
C GLU A 168 6.78 18.10 -0.77
N PRO A 169 6.94 17.52 -1.98
CA PRO A 169 6.79 16.08 -2.20
C PRO A 169 7.80 15.23 -1.41
N ALA A 170 9.06 15.69 -1.19
CA ALA A 170 10.03 14.97 -0.38
C ALA A 170 9.58 14.89 1.09
N ILE A 171 9.06 15.99 1.63
CA ILE A 171 8.45 16.02 2.97
C ILE A 171 7.24 15.10 3.04
N ALA A 172 6.35 15.13 2.03
CA ALA A 172 5.18 14.26 1.96
C ALA A 172 5.56 12.77 1.95
N LEU A 173 6.58 12.38 1.18
CA LEU A 173 7.10 11.00 1.15
C LEU A 173 7.68 10.58 2.51
N THR A 174 8.29 11.50 3.24
CA THR A 174 8.75 11.25 4.62
C THR A 174 7.58 11.01 5.56
N ILE A 175 6.56 11.86 5.52
CA ILE A 175 5.33 11.68 6.33
C ILE A 175 4.67 10.32 6.00
N ILE A 176 4.54 9.99 4.72
CA ILE A 176 3.99 8.71 4.27
C ILE A 176 4.82 7.54 4.80
N SER A 177 6.14 7.61 4.74
CA SER A 177 7.04 6.57 5.25
C SER A 177 6.90 6.37 6.76
N LEU A 178 6.79 7.44 7.54
CA LEU A 178 6.53 7.37 8.97
C LEU A 178 5.16 6.73 9.27
N LEU A 179 4.13 7.08 8.51
CA LEU A 179 2.81 6.45 8.61
C LEU A 179 2.87 4.95 8.26
N LEU A 180 3.64 4.57 7.23
CA LEU A 180 3.88 3.17 6.88
C LEU A 180 4.53 2.40 8.04
N VAL A 181 5.60 2.94 8.63
CA VAL A 181 6.26 2.34 9.80
C VAL A 181 5.27 2.18 10.95
N TRP A 182 4.49 3.22 11.25
CA TRP A 182 3.44 3.15 12.28
C TRP A 182 2.40 2.05 12.00
N ARG A 183 1.94 1.92 10.75
CA ARG A 183 0.99 0.87 10.34
C ARG A 183 1.60 -0.54 10.39
N HIS A 184 2.93 -0.66 10.39
CA HIS A 184 3.65 -1.92 10.51
C HIS A 184 4.03 -2.30 11.95
N LYS A 185 3.58 -1.58 12.98
CA LYS A 185 3.95 -1.83 14.38
C LYS A 185 3.77 -3.30 14.83
N SER A 186 2.69 -3.96 14.40
CA SER A 186 2.47 -5.38 14.70
C SER A 186 3.47 -6.30 13.98
N ASN A 187 3.86 -5.96 12.75
CA ASN A 187 4.89 -6.70 12.01
C ASN A 187 6.27 -6.49 12.61
N ILE A 188 6.60 -5.26 13.03
CA ILE A 188 7.88 -4.97 13.69
C ILE A 188 8.01 -5.81 14.96
N ARG A 189 6.95 -5.92 15.77
CA ARG A 189 6.97 -6.79 16.96
C ARG A 189 7.21 -8.26 16.60
N LYS A 190 6.55 -8.77 15.54
CA LYS A 190 6.73 -10.13 15.06
C LYS A 190 8.12 -10.36 14.45
N LEU A 191 8.69 -9.38 13.76
CA LEU A 191 10.06 -9.41 13.23
C LEU A 191 11.07 -9.53 14.36
N LEU A 192 10.95 -8.72 15.41
CA LEU A 192 11.81 -8.76 16.59
C LEU A 192 11.69 -10.07 17.36
N ALA A 193 10.48 -10.66 17.39
CA ALA A 193 10.23 -11.97 18.01
C ALA A 193 10.57 -13.15 17.10
N GLY A 194 11.02 -12.95 15.86
CA GLY A 194 11.30 -14.05 14.90
C GLY A 194 10.06 -14.80 14.41
N THR A 195 8.85 -14.26 14.63
CA THR A 195 7.56 -14.93 14.34
C THR A 195 6.83 -14.35 13.13
N GLU A 196 7.45 -13.44 12.37
CA GLU A 196 6.83 -12.87 11.18
C GLU A 196 6.73 -13.91 10.05
N SER A 197 5.57 -13.96 9.39
CA SER A 197 5.30 -14.97 8.35
C SER A 197 6.11 -14.70 7.07
N ARG A 198 6.63 -15.78 6.47
CA ARG A 198 7.40 -15.73 5.22
C ARG A 198 6.48 -15.82 4.00
N ILE A 199 6.88 -15.20 2.89
CA ILE A 199 6.20 -15.31 1.59
C ILE A 199 6.25 -16.79 1.14
N GLY A 200 5.08 -17.32 0.74
CA GLY A 200 4.96 -18.69 0.23
C GLY A 200 4.76 -19.77 1.29
N LYS A 201 4.79 -19.47 2.60
CA LYS A 201 4.23 -20.37 3.60
C LYS A 201 2.71 -20.13 3.65
N GLN A 202 1.94 -21.15 3.25
CA GLN A 202 0.50 -21.19 3.58
C GLN A 202 0.39 -21.35 5.09
N ASP A 203 -0.39 -20.49 5.74
CA ASP A 203 -0.79 -20.72 7.12
C ASP A 203 -1.66 -21.98 7.12
N SER A 204 -1.15 -23.07 7.69
CA SER A 204 -1.82 -24.38 7.82
C SER A 204 -3.08 -24.35 8.70
N GLY A 205 -3.69 -23.18 8.88
CA GLY A 205 -4.84 -22.95 9.75
C GLY A 205 -6.19 -22.74 9.06
N VAL A 206 -6.28 -22.80 7.72
CA VAL A 206 -7.57 -22.86 7.03
C VAL A 206 -7.85 -24.30 6.65
N GLY A 207 -8.18 -25.11 7.66
CA GLY A 207 -8.81 -26.42 7.45
C GLY A 207 -10.10 -26.18 6.66
N MET A 208 -10.16 -26.70 5.41
CA MET A 208 -11.41 -27.02 4.78
C MET A 208 -12.17 -27.94 5.76
N GLN A 209 -13.25 -27.47 6.35
CA GLN A 209 -14.26 -28.36 6.85
C GLN A 209 -14.84 -29.06 5.62
N GLU A 210 -14.32 -30.26 5.34
CA GLU A 210 -15.01 -31.24 4.52
C GLU A 210 -16.38 -31.43 5.16
N SER A 211 -17.42 -31.02 4.45
CA SER A 211 -18.79 -31.37 4.78
C SER A 211 -18.88 -32.88 4.78
N GLY A 212 -18.93 -33.45 5.96
CA GLY A 212 -19.17 -34.88 6.15
C GLY A 212 -20.45 -35.26 5.42
N LYS A 213 -20.31 -36.09 4.39
CA LYS A 213 -21.40 -36.92 3.88
C LYS A 213 -21.83 -37.84 5.01
N THR A 214 -22.95 -37.52 5.63
CA THR A 214 -23.68 -38.49 6.44
C THR A 214 -24.30 -39.49 5.47
N THR A 215 -23.73 -40.66 5.34
CA THR A 215 -24.40 -41.84 4.83
C THR A 215 -25.32 -42.32 5.95
N ALA A 216 -26.59 -42.13 5.78
CA ALA A 216 -27.60 -42.85 6.57
C ALA A 216 -27.90 -44.15 5.83
N ASP A 217 -27.70 -45.26 6.52
CA ASP A 217 -28.32 -46.55 6.25
C ASP A 217 -29.78 -46.52 6.75
#